data_03357349acbeab40f1722e382829498f
#
_entry.id   03357349acbeab40f1722e382829498f
#
_cell.length_a   1.000
_cell.length_b   1.000
_cell.length_c   1.000
_cell.angle_alpha   90.00
_cell.angle_beta   90.00
_cell.angle_gamma   90.00
#
_symmetry.space_group_name_H-M   'P 1'
#
loop_
_entity.id
_entity.type
_entity.pdbx_description
1 polymer ?
#
loop_
_entity_poly.entity_id
_entity_poly.type
_entity_poly.pdbx_seq_one_letter_code
_entity_poly.pdbx_strand_id
1 'polypeptide(L)'
;MNRERLIPLLNEIAQLLQSNGHPGQAEYISALATVAEWDVTAVEPGLVSGAIWGGSGSVWDVAQFNSREERRRFMHALLRLVDEMRQAGIKAPGAESSAAIMTSWLTSGII
;
A
#
# COMPACT_ATOMS: atom_id res chain seq x y z
N MET A 1 13.32 -1.56 9.71
CA MET A 1 12.13 -0.81 9.29
C MET A 1 11.49 -0.17 10.52
N ASN A 2 10.94 1.02 10.36
CA ASN A 2 10.35 1.74 11.49
C ASN A 2 8.91 1.25 11.76
N ARG A 3 8.77 0.44 12.78
CA ARG A 3 7.51 -0.16 13.20
C ARG A 3 6.45 0.89 13.56
N GLU A 4 6.87 1.98 14.22
CA GLU A 4 5.96 3.01 14.68
C GLU A 4 5.32 3.81 13.55
N ARG A 5 5.97 3.89 12.41
CA ARG A 5 5.40 4.49 11.20
C ARG A 5 4.70 3.47 10.33
N LEU A 6 5.23 2.26 10.24
CA LEU A 6 4.69 1.23 9.35
C LEU A 6 3.31 0.74 9.76
N ILE A 7 3.12 0.42 11.04
CA ILE A 7 1.85 -0.15 11.51
C ILE A 7 0.66 0.80 11.31
N PRO A 8 0.74 2.07 11.73
CA PRO A 8 -0.36 3.01 11.46
C PRO A 8 -0.62 3.20 9.97
N LEU A 9 0.42 3.18 9.15
CA LEU A 9 0.29 3.33 7.71
C LEU A 9 -0.43 2.13 7.08
N LEU A 10 -0.07 0.92 7.45
CA LEU A 10 -0.76 -0.28 6.99
C LEU A 10 -2.22 -0.28 7.43
N ASN A 11 -2.50 0.14 8.66
CA ASN A 11 -3.87 0.25 9.15
C ASN A 11 -4.67 1.31 8.38
N GLU A 12 -4.07 2.43 8.02
CA GLU A 12 -4.73 3.45 7.19
C GLU A 12 -5.07 2.90 5.81
N ILE A 13 -4.15 2.19 5.17
CA ILE A 13 -4.39 1.57 3.86
C ILE A 13 -5.53 0.55 3.95
N ALA A 14 -5.49 -0.31 4.96
CA ALA A 14 -6.54 -1.31 5.17
C ALA A 14 -7.90 -0.66 5.40
N GLN A 15 -7.95 0.42 6.19
CA GLN A 15 -9.18 1.15 6.46
C GLN A 15 -9.78 1.75 5.19
N LEU A 16 -8.95 2.35 4.35
CA LEU A 16 -9.40 2.91 3.06
C LEU A 16 -9.93 1.83 2.14
N LEU A 17 -9.28 0.68 2.09
CA LEU A 17 -9.74 -0.46 1.29
C LEU A 17 -11.08 -0.99 1.82
N GLN A 18 -11.21 -1.18 3.12
CA GLN A 18 -12.41 -1.68 3.75
C GLN A 18 -13.60 -0.75 3.50
N SER A 19 -13.40 0.54 3.70
CA SER A 19 -14.44 1.56 3.54
C SER A 19 -14.91 1.71 2.10
N ASN A 20 -14.10 1.29 1.14
CA ASN A 20 -14.40 1.42 -0.28
C ASN A 20 -14.78 0.09 -0.94
N GLY A 21 -15.12 -0.92 -0.13
CA GLY A 21 -15.67 -2.17 -0.63
C GLY A 21 -14.64 -3.17 -1.16
N HIS A 22 -13.42 -3.14 -0.63
CA HIS A 22 -12.34 -4.05 -1.02
C HIS A 22 -11.87 -4.89 0.17
N PRO A 23 -12.75 -5.74 0.75
CA PRO A 23 -12.43 -6.46 1.99
C PRO A 23 -11.28 -7.46 1.84
N GLY A 24 -11.13 -8.09 0.68
CA GLY A 24 -10.04 -9.06 0.47
C GLY A 24 -8.67 -8.40 0.52
N GLN A 25 -8.51 -7.28 -0.17
CA GLN A 25 -7.28 -6.51 -0.15
C GLN A 25 -7.03 -5.89 1.23
N ALA A 26 -8.09 -5.42 1.88
CA ALA A 26 -8.01 -4.88 3.24
C ALA A 26 -7.51 -5.94 4.22
N GLU A 27 -8.02 -7.16 4.12
CA GLU A 27 -7.59 -8.26 4.98
C GLU A 27 -6.11 -8.58 4.81
N TYR A 28 -5.63 -8.60 3.59
CA TYR A 28 -4.21 -8.84 3.31
C TYR A 28 -3.33 -7.80 4.01
N ILE A 29 -3.66 -6.52 3.85
CA ILE A 29 -2.89 -5.42 4.47
C ILE A 29 -2.99 -5.47 6.00
N SER A 30 -4.17 -5.75 6.55
CA SER A 30 -4.35 -5.90 8.00
C SER A 30 -3.50 -7.03 8.55
N ALA A 31 -3.39 -8.14 7.83
CA ALA A 31 -2.55 -9.26 8.24
C ALA A 31 -1.08 -8.85 8.29
N LEU A 32 -0.61 -8.03 7.35
CA LEU A 32 0.75 -7.50 7.39
C LEU A 32 0.98 -6.61 8.63
N ALA A 33 0.00 -5.79 8.99
CA ALA A 33 0.09 -4.97 10.20
C ALA A 33 0.24 -5.85 11.46
N THR A 34 -0.52 -6.94 11.53
CA THR A 34 -0.44 -7.90 12.63
C THR A 34 0.94 -8.56 12.68
N VAL A 35 1.47 -8.99 11.53
CA VAL A 35 2.83 -9.56 11.46
C VAL A 35 3.86 -8.54 11.95
N ALA A 36 3.74 -7.28 11.54
CA ALA A 36 4.67 -6.23 11.94
C ALA A 36 4.65 -5.96 13.46
N GLU A 37 3.53 -6.17 14.11
CA GLU A 37 3.43 -6.04 15.57
C GLU A 37 4.27 -7.09 16.29
N TRP A 38 4.36 -8.30 15.74
CA TRP A 38 5.14 -9.38 16.31
C TRP A 38 6.61 -9.32 15.94
N ASP A 39 6.89 -9.05 14.66
CA ASP A 39 8.26 -9.00 14.13
C ASP A 39 8.25 -8.14 12.86
N VAL A 40 8.75 -6.92 12.98
CA VAL A 40 8.75 -5.97 11.85
C VAL A 40 9.61 -6.47 10.67
N THR A 41 10.60 -7.31 10.92
CA THR A 41 11.42 -7.86 9.83
C THR A 41 10.70 -8.97 9.06
N ALA A 42 9.76 -9.66 9.71
CA ALA A 42 9.00 -10.74 9.08
C ALA A 42 7.99 -10.23 8.06
N VAL A 43 7.70 -8.92 8.02
CA VAL A 43 6.71 -8.35 7.11
C VAL A 43 7.26 -8.15 5.70
N GLU A 44 8.57 -8.13 5.51
CA GLU A 44 9.19 -7.79 4.22
C GLU A 44 8.69 -8.63 3.05
N PRO A 45 8.62 -9.98 3.13
CA PRO A 45 8.14 -10.78 2.00
C PRO A 45 6.72 -10.38 1.57
N GLY A 46 5.85 -10.04 2.50
CA GLY A 46 4.51 -9.59 2.19
C GLY A 46 4.47 -8.20 1.56
N LEU A 47 5.40 -7.33 1.95
CA LEU A 47 5.47 -5.97 1.41
C LEU A 47 5.95 -5.93 -0.05
N VAL A 48 6.76 -6.88 -0.47
CA VAL A 48 7.26 -6.94 -1.85
C VAL A 48 6.40 -7.84 -2.74
N SER A 49 5.36 -8.44 -2.20
CA SER A 49 4.52 -9.43 -2.87
C SER A 49 3.72 -8.85 -4.03
N GLY A 50 3.47 -9.68 -5.05
CA GLY A 50 2.53 -9.38 -6.11
C GLY A 50 1.09 -9.18 -5.64
N ALA A 51 0.76 -9.61 -4.42
CA ALA A 51 -0.54 -9.32 -3.82
C ALA A 51 -0.75 -7.81 -3.64
N ILE A 52 0.33 -7.04 -3.45
CA ILE A 52 0.23 -5.57 -3.38
C ILE A 52 0.50 -4.94 -4.76
N TRP A 53 1.59 -5.34 -5.43
CA TRP A 53 2.14 -4.62 -6.59
C TRP A 53 1.95 -5.35 -7.92
N GLY A 54 1.20 -6.45 -7.92
CA GLY A 54 0.97 -7.24 -9.12
C GLY A 54 -0.13 -6.69 -10.03
N GLY A 55 -0.74 -7.58 -10.80
CA GLY A 55 -1.79 -7.23 -11.74
C GLY A 55 -3.18 -7.23 -11.13
N SER A 56 -4.17 -7.70 -11.90
CA SER A 56 -5.58 -7.70 -11.50
C SER A 56 -5.79 -8.36 -10.13
N GLY A 57 -6.51 -7.66 -9.26
CA GLY A 57 -6.79 -8.12 -7.90
C GLY A 57 -5.75 -7.71 -6.86
N SER A 58 -4.63 -7.12 -7.28
CA SER A 58 -3.63 -6.62 -6.34
C SER A 58 -4.10 -5.34 -5.65
N VAL A 59 -3.45 -5.01 -4.53
CA VAL A 59 -3.84 -3.84 -3.73
C VAL A 59 -3.72 -2.53 -4.51
N TRP A 60 -2.58 -2.29 -5.17
CA TRP A 60 -2.37 -1.02 -5.87
C TRP A 60 -3.27 -0.85 -7.09
N ASP A 61 -3.76 -1.96 -7.66
CA ASP A 61 -4.60 -1.97 -8.86
C ASP A 61 -6.07 -1.67 -8.58
N VAL A 62 -6.45 -1.51 -7.32
CA VAL A 62 -7.81 -1.17 -6.94
C VAL A 62 -8.14 0.23 -7.46
N ALA A 63 -9.19 0.31 -8.28
CA ALA A 63 -9.56 1.56 -8.96
C ALA A 63 -10.90 2.16 -8.48
N GLN A 64 -11.75 1.35 -7.85
CA GLN A 64 -13.09 1.80 -7.44
C GLN A 64 -13.09 2.30 -6.01
N PHE A 65 -13.37 3.59 -5.86
CA PHE A 65 -13.45 4.28 -4.57
C PHE A 65 -14.73 5.12 -4.53
N ASN A 66 -15.20 5.39 -3.31
CA ASN A 66 -16.42 6.18 -3.11
C ASN A 66 -16.27 7.62 -3.59
N SER A 67 -15.06 8.14 -3.61
CA SER A 67 -14.77 9.48 -4.09
C SER A 67 -13.36 9.56 -4.66
N ARG A 68 -13.12 10.59 -5.48
CA ARG A 68 -11.80 10.92 -5.99
C ARG A 68 -10.83 11.23 -4.86
N GLU A 69 -11.32 11.93 -3.83
CA GLU A 69 -10.52 12.29 -2.67
C GLU A 69 -10.00 11.05 -1.93
N GLU A 70 -10.85 10.05 -1.69
CA GLU A 70 -10.42 8.83 -1.03
C GLU A 70 -9.45 8.03 -1.87
N ARG A 71 -9.63 8.01 -3.19
CA ARG A 71 -8.69 7.37 -4.09
C ARG A 71 -7.32 8.05 -4.03
N ARG A 72 -7.30 9.38 -4.01
CA ARG A 72 -6.04 10.14 -3.87
C ARG A 72 -5.36 9.85 -2.54
N ARG A 73 -6.12 9.82 -1.45
CA ARG A 73 -5.59 9.48 -0.13
C ARG A 73 -4.98 8.09 -0.11
N PHE A 74 -5.64 7.13 -0.75
CA PHE A 74 -5.15 5.76 -0.87
C PHE A 74 -3.80 5.73 -1.62
N MET A 75 -3.71 6.41 -2.75
CA MET A 75 -2.47 6.45 -3.52
C MET A 75 -1.33 7.13 -2.76
N HIS A 76 -1.63 8.22 -2.06
CA HIS A 76 -0.63 8.87 -1.21
C HIS A 76 -0.15 7.94 -0.09
N ALA A 77 -1.05 7.17 0.49
CA ALA A 77 -0.69 6.20 1.52
C ALA A 77 0.23 5.10 0.96
N LEU A 78 -0.08 4.59 -0.24
CA LEU A 78 0.79 3.62 -0.90
C LEU A 78 2.16 4.20 -1.23
N LEU A 79 2.23 5.46 -1.66
CA LEU A 79 3.50 6.12 -1.93
C LEU A 79 4.33 6.26 -0.64
N ARG A 80 3.68 6.57 0.49
CA ARG A 80 4.36 6.58 1.78
C ARG A 80 4.89 5.21 2.16
N LEU A 81 4.15 4.15 1.82
CA LEU A 81 4.60 2.77 2.05
C LEU A 81 5.87 2.48 1.25
N VAL A 82 5.90 2.87 -0.03
CA VAL A 82 7.08 2.72 -0.85
C VAL A 82 8.28 3.47 -0.24
N ASP A 83 8.05 4.68 0.27
CA ASP A 83 9.12 5.44 0.94
C ASP A 83 9.65 4.73 2.18
N GLU A 84 8.78 4.15 2.99
CA GLU A 84 9.20 3.38 4.17
C GLU A 84 10.06 2.17 3.75
N MET A 85 9.66 1.51 2.67
CA MET A 85 10.42 0.39 2.13
C MET A 85 11.81 0.83 1.65
N ARG A 86 11.89 1.96 0.93
CA ARG A 86 13.17 2.53 0.47
C ARG A 86 14.09 2.85 1.64
N GLN A 87 13.56 3.48 2.67
CA GLN A 87 14.33 3.84 3.86
C GLN A 87 14.86 2.61 4.59
N ALA A 88 14.15 1.51 4.51
CA ALA A 88 14.57 0.24 5.10
C ALA A 88 15.53 -0.54 4.20
N GLY A 89 15.84 -0.05 3.01
CA GLY A 89 16.71 -0.74 2.05
C GLY A 89 16.04 -1.92 1.35
N ILE A 90 14.72 -1.98 1.37
CA ILE A 90 13.96 -3.06 0.72
C ILE A 90 13.89 -2.77 -0.77
N LYS A 91 14.37 -3.71 -1.58
CA LYS A 91 14.31 -3.60 -3.03
C LYS A 91 13.04 -4.29 -3.54
N ALA A 92 12.19 -3.50 -4.20
CA ALA A 92 10.89 -3.97 -4.68
C ALA A 92 10.59 -3.33 -6.04
N PRO A 93 11.07 -3.94 -7.17
CA PRO A 93 10.86 -3.38 -8.50
C PRO A 93 9.38 -3.13 -8.84
N GLY A 94 8.49 -4.03 -8.43
CA GLY A 94 7.06 -3.84 -8.61
C GLY A 94 6.50 -2.61 -7.89
N ALA A 95 6.96 -2.38 -6.66
CA ALA A 95 6.59 -1.20 -5.89
C ALA A 95 7.09 0.08 -6.56
N GLU A 96 8.34 0.06 -7.06
CA GLU A 96 8.91 1.23 -7.73
C GLU A 96 8.17 1.55 -9.03
N SER A 97 7.83 0.54 -9.82
CA SER A 97 7.04 0.74 -11.05
C SER A 97 5.66 1.31 -10.74
N SER A 98 4.99 0.76 -9.73
CA SER A 98 3.66 1.23 -9.32
C SER A 98 3.73 2.65 -8.79
N ALA A 99 4.77 2.99 -8.00
CA ALA A 99 4.97 4.32 -7.46
C ALA A 99 5.14 5.36 -8.58
N ALA A 100 5.90 5.03 -9.61
CA ALA A 100 6.11 5.92 -10.76
C ALA A 100 4.78 6.21 -11.47
N ILE A 101 3.96 5.19 -11.67
CA ILE A 101 2.65 5.33 -12.30
C ILE A 101 1.72 6.18 -11.45
N MET A 102 1.61 5.89 -10.16
CA MET A 102 0.75 6.64 -9.24
C MET A 102 1.17 8.11 -9.15
N THR A 103 2.46 8.38 -9.08
CA THR A 103 2.99 9.73 -9.04
C THR A 103 2.60 10.49 -10.31
N SER A 104 2.72 9.85 -11.46
CA SER A 104 2.30 10.44 -12.75
C SER A 104 0.81 10.79 -12.74
N TRP A 105 -0.04 9.89 -12.28
CA TRP A 105 -1.49 10.13 -12.22
C TRP A 105 -1.84 11.28 -11.29
N LEU A 106 -1.23 11.34 -10.11
CA LEU A 106 -1.49 12.39 -9.13
C LEU A 106 -0.99 13.75 -9.64
N THR A 107 0.17 13.79 -10.28
CA THR A 107 0.77 15.02 -10.79
C THR A 107 0.01 15.56 -12.00
N SER A 108 -0.47 14.69 -12.88
CA SER A 108 -1.17 15.10 -14.11
C SER A 108 -2.65 15.41 -13.88
N GLY A 109 -3.19 15.13 -12.71
CA GLY A 109 -4.59 15.38 -12.39
C GLY A 109 -5.55 14.34 -12.96
N ILE A 110 -5.07 13.19 -13.43
CA ILE A 110 -5.93 12.09 -13.90
C ILE A 110 -6.78 11.55 -12.75
N ILE A 111 -6.21 11.61 -11.56
CA ILE A 111 -6.89 11.16 -10.34
C ILE A 111 -7.08 12.33 -9.39
#